data_5a930beb1663f0c9c7f687155d2f6d54
#
_entry.id   5a930beb1663f0c9c7f687155d2f6d54
#
_cell.length_a   1.000
_cell.length_b   1.000
_cell.length_c   1.000
_cell.angle_alpha   90.00
_cell.angle_beta   90.00
_cell.angle_gamma   90.00
#
_symmetry.space_group_name_H-M   'P 1'
#
loop_
_entity.id
_entity.type
_entity.pdbx_description
1 polymer ?
#
loop_
_entity_poly.entity_id
_entity_poly.type
_entity_poly.pdbx_seq_one_letter_code
_entity_poly.pdbx_strand_id
1 'polypeptide(L)'
;MPSQFDPASGTRDFLAAELERREQAFGAIRAVFQRYGFEPLQTPAFERLDVLLGKYGDEGDKLVFKILRRGEHEASGEADLALRYDMTVPLARVAAAYGSQLTWPYKRYAMGPVWRADRPGKGRFREFVQCDLDTLGSTSPLADAEVLCAHHDAMTEVGIGEFTVALNSRHVLAGLLEAFGERVPARPHLRHLLACLAVVGRQDRQRR
;
A
#
# COMPACT_ATOMS: atom_id res chain seq x y z
N MET A 1 22.02 -22.93 -7.57
CA MET A 1 22.52 -21.54 -7.56
C MET A 1 21.64 -20.75 -8.50
N PRO A 2 21.28 -19.47 -8.20
CA PRO A 2 20.56 -18.66 -9.16
C PRO A 2 21.38 -18.52 -10.44
N SER A 3 20.69 -18.55 -11.60
CA SER A 3 21.31 -18.30 -12.89
C SER A 3 21.68 -16.81 -13.00
N GLN A 4 22.73 -16.50 -13.79
CA GLN A 4 23.07 -15.09 -14.09
C GLN A 4 21.97 -14.36 -14.88
N PHE A 5 20.97 -15.09 -15.37
CA PHE A 5 19.82 -14.53 -16.12
C PHE A 5 18.56 -14.38 -15.25
N ASP A 6 18.62 -14.81 -13.97
CA ASP A 6 17.48 -14.66 -13.07
C ASP A 6 17.33 -13.19 -12.63
N PRO A 7 16.10 -12.66 -12.52
CA PRO A 7 15.89 -11.33 -11.96
C PRO A 7 16.32 -11.27 -10.49
N ALA A 8 16.42 -10.06 -9.95
CA ALA A 8 16.80 -9.86 -8.55
C ALA A 8 15.86 -10.62 -7.61
N SER A 9 16.41 -11.16 -6.51
CA SER A 9 15.63 -11.96 -5.56
C SER A 9 14.41 -11.20 -5.04
N GLY A 10 13.22 -11.80 -5.22
CA GLY A 10 11.95 -11.20 -4.83
C GLY A 10 11.34 -10.26 -5.87
N THR A 11 11.90 -10.23 -7.07
CA THR A 11 11.32 -9.58 -8.25
C THR A 11 10.99 -10.61 -9.32
N ARG A 12 10.31 -10.22 -10.38
CA ARG A 12 10.00 -11.10 -11.52
C ARG A 12 9.72 -10.30 -12.78
N ASP A 13 9.97 -10.94 -13.90
CA ASP A 13 9.58 -10.45 -15.22
C ASP A 13 8.15 -10.87 -15.54
N PHE A 14 7.48 -10.07 -16.35
CA PHE A 14 6.15 -10.36 -16.89
C PHE A 14 6.23 -10.37 -18.40
N LEU A 15 6.03 -11.52 -19.01
CA LEU A 15 5.99 -11.64 -20.48
C LEU A 15 4.63 -11.21 -21.02
N ALA A 16 4.53 -11.03 -22.34
CA ALA A 16 3.41 -10.40 -23.01
C ALA A 16 2.03 -10.86 -22.52
N ALA A 17 1.75 -12.17 -22.56
CA ALA A 17 0.44 -12.70 -22.18
C ALA A 17 0.09 -12.48 -20.68
N GLU A 18 1.07 -12.45 -19.81
CA GLU A 18 0.86 -12.15 -18.39
C GLU A 18 0.69 -10.64 -18.18
N LEU A 19 1.47 -9.83 -18.86
CA LEU A 19 1.38 -8.38 -18.80
C LEU A 19 0.02 -7.89 -19.32
N GLU A 20 -0.46 -8.40 -20.45
CA GLU A 20 -1.78 -8.06 -20.98
C GLU A 20 -2.91 -8.33 -20.00
N ARG A 21 -2.90 -9.50 -19.33
CA ARG A 21 -3.89 -9.80 -18.29
C ARG A 21 -3.82 -8.84 -17.11
N ARG A 22 -2.60 -8.45 -16.71
CA ARG A 22 -2.40 -7.46 -15.64
C ARG A 22 -2.93 -6.09 -16.02
N GLU A 23 -2.66 -5.63 -17.25
CA GLU A 23 -3.14 -4.34 -17.75
C GLU A 23 -4.67 -4.32 -17.87
N GLN A 24 -5.29 -5.41 -18.27
CA GLN A 24 -6.76 -5.55 -18.25
C GLN A 24 -7.30 -5.40 -16.81
N ALA A 25 -6.72 -6.10 -15.84
CA ALA A 25 -7.13 -5.99 -14.45
C ALA A 25 -6.92 -4.55 -13.90
N PHE A 26 -5.78 -3.93 -14.18
CA PHE A 26 -5.52 -2.54 -13.79
C PHE A 26 -6.47 -1.56 -14.47
N GLY A 27 -6.83 -1.80 -15.71
CA GLY A 27 -7.83 -1.02 -16.45
C GLY A 27 -9.20 -1.07 -15.75
N ALA A 28 -9.64 -2.27 -15.39
CA ALA A 28 -10.90 -2.50 -14.66
C ALA A 28 -10.92 -1.79 -13.31
N ILE A 29 -9.87 -1.96 -12.49
CA ILE A 29 -9.74 -1.29 -11.19
C ILE A 29 -9.78 0.23 -11.35
N ARG A 30 -9.01 0.77 -12.30
CA ARG A 30 -8.97 2.21 -12.59
C ARG A 30 -10.33 2.76 -12.97
N ALA A 31 -11.06 2.07 -13.84
CA ALA A 31 -12.39 2.49 -14.26
C ALA A 31 -13.37 2.56 -13.08
N VAL A 32 -13.30 1.60 -12.15
CA VAL A 32 -14.10 1.64 -10.92
C VAL A 32 -13.72 2.85 -10.08
N PHE A 33 -12.45 3.08 -9.78
CA PHE A 33 -12.02 4.20 -8.95
C PHE A 33 -12.44 5.55 -9.53
N GLN A 34 -12.33 5.72 -10.85
CA GLN A 34 -12.81 6.92 -11.56
C GLN A 34 -14.33 7.09 -11.47
N ARG A 35 -15.11 5.99 -11.58
CA ARG A 35 -16.57 5.98 -11.44
C ARG A 35 -17.01 6.47 -10.06
N TYR A 36 -16.22 6.20 -9.01
CA TYR A 36 -16.43 6.73 -7.65
C TYR A 36 -15.89 8.16 -7.47
N GLY A 37 -15.40 8.81 -8.51
CA GLY A 37 -14.91 10.19 -8.48
C GLY A 37 -13.53 10.35 -7.82
N PHE A 38 -12.72 9.30 -7.78
CA PHE A 38 -11.34 9.42 -7.34
C PHE A 38 -10.44 9.90 -8.48
N GLU A 39 -9.57 10.85 -8.19
CA GLU A 39 -8.65 11.46 -9.13
C GLU A 39 -7.31 10.72 -9.16
N PRO A 40 -6.65 10.62 -10.33
CA PRO A 40 -5.35 9.97 -10.42
C PRO A 40 -4.26 10.81 -9.76
N LEU A 41 -3.40 10.16 -8.97
CA LEU A 41 -2.17 10.73 -8.45
C LEU A 41 -0.99 9.85 -8.80
N GLN A 42 0.07 10.45 -9.35
CA GLN A 42 1.35 9.79 -9.54
C GLN A 42 2.45 10.57 -8.83
N THR A 43 3.23 9.89 -8.02
CA THR A 43 4.40 10.41 -7.33
C THR A 43 5.67 9.71 -7.82
N PRO A 44 6.85 10.28 -7.64
CA PRO A 44 8.11 9.63 -8.00
C PRO A 44 8.28 8.24 -7.37
N ALA A 45 9.03 7.37 -8.04
CA ALA A 45 9.35 6.03 -7.54
C ALA A 45 10.26 6.04 -6.31
N PHE A 46 11.02 7.11 -6.13
CA PHE A 46 11.88 7.33 -4.99
C PHE A 46 11.50 8.62 -4.26
N GLU A 47 11.73 8.64 -2.97
CA GLU A 47 11.47 9.75 -2.06
C GLU A 47 12.72 10.07 -1.25
N ARG A 48 12.74 11.24 -0.63
CA ARG A 48 13.78 11.59 0.34
C ARG A 48 13.69 10.63 1.54
N LEU A 49 14.84 10.20 2.01
CA LEU A 49 14.92 9.24 3.10
C LEU A 49 14.31 9.79 4.41
N ASP A 50 14.49 11.09 4.68
CA ASP A 50 13.91 11.77 5.86
C ASP A 50 12.37 11.87 5.81
N VAL A 51 11.77 11.81 4.63
CA VAL A 51 10.30 11.75 4.46
C VAL A 51 9.77 10.35 4.79
N LEU A 52 10.51 9.31 4.43
CA LEU A 52 10.09 7.91 4.60
C LEU A 52 10.36 7.38 6.01
N LEU A 53 11.54 7.67 6.58
CA LEU A 53 11.93 7.13 7.89
C LEU A 53 11.06 7.64 9.03
N GLY A 54 10.90 6.82 10.07
CA GLY A 54 10.09 7.13 11.25
C GLY A 54 8.59 7.06 11.04
N LYS A 55 8.12 6.71 9.82
CA LYS A 55 6.68 6.60 9.50
C LYS A 55 6.15 5.18 9.69
N TYR A 56 7.00 4.20 9.51
CA TYR A 56 6.64 2.77 9.53
C TYR A 56 7.06 2.06 10.81
N GLY A 57 7.67 2.79 11.78
CA GLY A 57 8.31 2.23 12.97
C GLY A 57 9.63 1.54 12.66
N ASP A 58 10.35 1.10 13.69
CA ASP A 58 11.71 0.55 13.57
C ASP A 58 11.80 -0.68 12.65
N GLU A 59 10.75 -1.50 12.61
CA GLU A 59 10.71 -2.68 11.73
C GLU A 59 10.48 -2.27 10.27
N GLY A 60 9.57 -1.34 10.02
CA GLY A 60 9.28 -0.84 8.67
C GLY A 60 10.46 -0.10 8.07
N ASP A 61 11.17 0.70 8.87
CA ASP A 61 12.34 1.45 8.44
C ASP A 61 13.49 0.53 7.96
N LYS A 62 13.58 -0.69 8.50
CA LYS A 62 14.53 -1.72 8.03
C LYS A 62 14.16 -2.34 6.68
N LEU A 63 12.91 -2.20 6.26
CA LEU A 63 12.41 -2.75 5.01
C LEU A 63 12.48 -1.76 3.84
N VAL A 64 12.97 -0.55 4.06
CA VAL A 64 13.13 0.47 3.02
C VAL A 64 14.39 0.20 2.20
N PHE A 65 14.25 0.15 0.87
CA PHE A 65 15.40 0.10 -0.04
C PHE A 65 16.03 1.47 -0.19
N LYS A 66 17.20 1.65 0.42
CA LYS A 66 17.98 2.90 0.35
C LYS A 66 18.74 3.00 -0.96
N ILE A 67 18.82 4.22 -1.51
CA ILE A 67 19.59 4.54 -2.69
C ILE A 67 20.86 5.26 -2.23
N LEU A 68 22.00 4.68 -2.54
CA LEU A 68 23.31 5.25 -2.18
C LEU A 68 23.54 6.60 -2.88
N ARG A 69 24.13 7.53 -2.18
CA ARG A 69 24.58 8.81 -2.74
C ARG A 69 25.69 8.56 -3.76
N ARG A 70 25.68 9.35 -4.82
CA ARG A 70 26.71 9.30 -5.86
C ARG A 70 27.86 10.28 -5.57
N GLY A 71 28.95 10.11 -6.31
CA GLY A 71 30.12 10.99 -6.25
C GLY A 71 31.01 10.68 -5.05
N GLU A 72 31.52 11.72 -4.39
CA GLU A 72 32.48 11.60 -3.27
C GLU A 72 31.92 10.77 -2.08
N HIS A 73 30.60 10.63 -1.99
CA HIS A 73 29.93 9.87 -0.92
C HIS A 73 29.67 8.39 -1.27
N GLU A 74 29.97 7.94 -2.49
CA GLU A 74 29.66 6.57 -2.93
C GLU A 74 30.36 5.52 -2.07
N ALA A 75 31.57 5.79 -1.62
CA ALA A 75 32.35 4.91 -0.76
C ALA A 75 31.89 4.91 0.72
N SER A 76 31.15 5.92 1.16
CA SER A 76 30.70 6.05 2.56
C SER A 76 29.49 5.16 2.91
N GLY A 77 28.77 4.65 1.91
CA GLY A 77 27.51 3.93 2.11
C GLY A 77 26.35 4.84 2.54
N GLU A 78 26.50 6.15 2.47
CA GLU A 78 25.46 7.12 2.81
C GLU A 78 24.31 7.07 1.78
N ALA A 79 23.09 7.28 2.27
CA ALA A 79 21.88 7.37 1.46
C ALA A 79 21.05 8.58 1.87
N ASP A 80 20.51 9.30 0.92
CA ASP A 80 19.58 10.43 1.12
C ASP A 80 18.22 10.21 0.43
N LEU A 81 18.14 9.19 -0.41
CA LEU A 81 16.96 8.75 -1.12
C LEU A 81 16.67 7.29 -0.81
N ALA A 82 15.42 6.88 -1.05
CA ALA A 82 15.02 5.48 -1.01
C ALA A 82 13.86 5.22 -1.98
N LEU A 83 13.68 3.98 -2.40
CA LEU A 83 12.49 3.56 -3.13
C LEU A 83 11.27 3.67 -2.21
N ARG A 84 10.15 4.15 -2.74
CA ARG A 84 8.91 4.28 -1.97
C ARG A 84 8.44 2.92 -1.46
N TYR A 85 8.15 2.87 -0.18
CA TYR A 85 7.68 1.67 0.51
C TYR A 85 6.17 1.43 0.31
N ASP A 86 5.42 2.50 0.18
CA ASP A 86 3.98 2.56 -0.12
C ASP A 86 3.65 3.84 -0.91
N MET A 87 2.38 4.12 -1.09
CA MET A 87 1.89 5.35 -1.72
C MET A 87 1.25 6.33 -0.73
N THR A 88 1.15 5.96 0.56
CA THR A 88 0.51 6.77 1.60
C THR A 88 1.42 7.90 2.08
N VAL A 89 2.72 7.62 2.31
CA VAL A 89 3.68 8.65 2.71
C VAL A 89 3.90 9.69 1.60
N PRO A 90 4.09 9.29 0.32
CA PRO A 90 4.09 10.24 -0.79
C PRO A 90 2.81 11.09 -0.89
N LEU A 91 1.63 10.50 -0.63
CA LEU A 91 0.37 11.24 -0.59
C LEU A 91 0.37 12.31 0.50
N ALA A 92 0.82 11.97 1.71
CA ALA A 92 0.91 12.93 2.81
C ALA A 92 1.82 14.12 2.47
N ARG A 93 2.96 13.86 1.79
CA ARG A 93 3.84 14.91 1.27
C ARG A 93 3.15 15.78 0.23
N VAL A 94 2.42 15.17 -0.71
CA VAL A 94 1.64 15.92 -1.73
C VAL A 94 0.58 16.79 -1.06
N ALA A 95 -0.18 16.27 -0.10
CA ALA A 95 -1.17 17.01 0.63
C ALA A 95 -0.57 18.21 1.39
N ALA A 96 0.61 18.03 1.98
CA ALA A 96 1.33 19.11 2.64
C ALA A 96 1.85 20.17 1.66
N ALA A 97 2.35 19.76 0.49
CA ALA A 97 2.95 20.66 -0.49
C ALA A 97 1.93 21.40 -1.36
N TYR A 98 0.81 20.75 -1.68
CA TYR A 98 -0.17 21.24 -2.66
C TYR A 98 -1.58 21.39 -2.08
N GLY A 99 -1.74 21.36 -0.75
CA GLY A 99 -3.05 21.34 -0.09
C GLY A 99 -3.98 22.50 -0.48
N SER A 100 -3.43 23.67 -0.82
CA SER A 100 -4.20 24.82 -1.31
C SER A 100 -4.70 24.68 -2.75
N GLN A 101 -4.16 23.74 -3.51
CA GLN A 101 -4.52 23.44 -4.90
C GLN A 101 -5.44 22.23 -5.02
N LEU A 102 -5.59 21.46 -3.94
CA LEU A 102 -6.42 20.25 -3.90
C LEU A 102 -7.87 20.60 -3.59
N THR A 103 -8.80 19.91 -4.23
CA THR A 103 -10.23 19.98 -3.87
C THR A 103 -10.50 19.11 -2.65
N TRP A 104 -11.01 19.69 -1.58
CA TRP A 104 -11.31 18.97 -0.33
C TRP A 104 -12.80 18.62 -0.22
N PRO A 105 -13.16 17.42 0.28
CA PRO A 105 -12.28 16.30 0.61
C PRO A 105 -11.55 15.77 -0.63
N TYR A 106 -10.25 15.55 -0.50
CA TYR A 106 -9.43 15.06 -1.60
C TYR A 106 -9.54 13.55 -1.74
N LYS A 107 -10.09 13.10 -2.85
CA LYS A 107 -10.28 11.70 -3.21
C LYS A 107 -9.28 11.35 -4.29
N ARG A 108 -8.32 10.47 -3.97
CA ARG A 108 -7.30 10.06 -4.94
C ARG A 108 -7.20 8.56 -5.08
N TYR A 109 -6.82 8.10 -6.27
CA TYR A 109 -6.25 6.78 -6.45
C TYR A 109 -4.82 6.86 -6.98
N ALA A 110 -3.98 5.89 -6.61
CA ALA A 110 -2.66 5.71 -7.17
C ALA A 110 -2.42 4.24 -7.47
N MET A 111 -1.82 3.97 -8.63
CA MET A 111 -1.49 2.62 -9.07
C MET A 111 -0.05 2.60 -9.55
N GLY A 112 0.76 1.72 -9.01
CA GLY A 112 2.16 1.63 -9.40
C GLY A 112 3.00 0.76 -8.48
N PRO A 113 4.27 0.51 -8.85
CA PRO A 113 5.15 -0.34 -8.08
C PRO A 113 5.57 0.32 -6.76
N VAL A 114 5.73 -0.52 -5.76
CA VAL A 114 6.34 -0.20 -4.46
C VAL A 114 7.37 -1.28 -4.13
N TRP A 115 8.30 -0.96 -3.22
CA TRP A 115 9.43 -1.83 -2.93
C TRP A 115 9.59 -2.03 -1.43
N ARG A 116 9.65 -3.30 -1.01
CA ARG A 116 9.86 -3.68 0.39
C ARG A 116 10.93 -4.75 0.49
N ALA A 117 11.94 -4.51 1.33
CA ALA A 117 13.04 -5.46 1.54
C ALA A 117 12.62 -6.68 2.37
N ASP A 118 11.38 -7.11 2.24
CA ASP A 118 10.83 -8.31 2.87
C ASP A 118 11.58 -9.57 2.44
N ARG A 119 11.51 -10.60 3.28
CA ARG A 119 11.95 -11.94 2.89
C ARG A 119 11.00 -12.49 1.83
N PRO A 120 11.47 -12.79 0.62
CA PRO A 120 10.63 -13.31 -0.45
C PRO A 120 9.99 -14.65 -0.09
N GLY A 121 8.76 -14.87 -0.57
CA GLY A 121 8.02 -16.11 -0.37
C GLY A 121 6.87 -16.23 -1.37
N LYS A 122 6.08 -17.30 -1.27
CA LYS A 122 4.93 -17.51 -2.15
C LYS A 122 3.93 -16.35 -1.96
N GLY A 123 3.69 -15.58 -3.03
CA GLY A 123 2.80 -14.41 -3.01
C GLY A 123 3.39 -13.17 -2.33
N ARG A 124 4.66 -13.20 -1.90
CA ARG A 124 5.35 -12.08 -1.26
C ARG A 124 6.59 -11.70 -2.06
N PHE A 125 6.50 -10.58 -2.74
CA PHE A 125 7.56 -10.03 -3.58
C PHE A 125 8.16 -8.80 -2.94
N ARG A 126 9.39 -8.46 -3.35
CA ARG A 126 10.07 -7.22 -2.97
C ARG A 126 9.65 -6.03 -3.83
N GLU A 127 9.19 -6.32 -5.04
CA GLU A 127 8.55 -5.36 -5.94
C GLU A 127 7.15 -5.86 -6.28
N PHE A 128 6.14 -5.02 -6.06
CA PHE A 128 4.76 -5.33 -6.40
C PHE A 128 3.97 -4.04 -6.65
N VAL A 129 2.85 -4.15 -7.35
CA VAL A 129 1.98 -3.00 -7.61
C VAL A 129 0.96 -2.86 -6.50
N GLN A 130 0.85 -1.66 -5.95
CA GLN A 130 -0.29 -1.24 -5.13
C GLN A 130 -1.32 -0.53 -6.01
N CYS A 131 -2.60 -0.72 -5.66
CA CYS A 131 -3.74 0.02 -6.19
C CYS A 131 -4.42 0.68 -4.99
N ASP A 132 -3.94 1.84 -4.64
CA ASP A 132 -4.37 2.56 -3.43
C ASP A 132 -5.50 3.52 -3.73
N LEU A 133 -6.43 3.63 -2.80
CA LEU A 133 -7.59 4.49 -2.83
C LEU A 133 -7.70 5.22 -1.48
N ASP A 134 -7.67 6.54 -1.49
CA ASP A 134 -7.70 7.34 -0.26
C ASP A 134 -8.63 8.53 -0.36
N THR A 135 -9.25 8.86 0.77
CA THR A 135 -9.99 10.10 0.98
C THR A 135 -9.34 10.87 2.12
N LEU A 136 -8.90 12.10 1.86
CA LEU A 136 -8.32 13.01 2.85
C LEU A 136 -9.29 14.14 3.16
N GLY A 137 -9.29 14.61 4.42
CA GLY A 137 -10.06 15.79 4.83
C GLY A 137 -11.54 15.53 5.08
N SER A 138 -11.94 14.27 5.30
CA SER A 138 -13.29 13.90 5.73
C SER A 138 -13.24 13.08 7.02
N THR A 139 -14.13 13.37 7.94
CA THR A 139 -14.40 12.57 9.16
C THR A 139 -15.73 11.83 9.06
N SER A 140 -16.40 11.91 7.92
CA SER A 140 -17.69 11.25 7.69
C SER A 140 -17.53 9.75 7.51
N PRO A 141 -18.33 8.92 8.21
CA PRO A 141 -18.37 7.48 7.97
C PRO A 141 -18.75 7.09 6.53
N LEU A 142 -19.37 8.02 5.78
CA LEU A 142 -19.69 7.82 4.37
C LEU A 142 -18.43 7.71 3.50
N ALA A 143 -17.35 8.40 3.88
CA ALA A 143 -16.07 8.26 3.18
C ALA A 143 -15.49 6.85 3.32
N ASP A 144 -15.58 6.25 4.52
CA ASP A 144 -15.17 4.86 4.74
C ASP A 144 -16.04 3.88 3.96
N ALA A 145 -17.36 4.08 3.97
CA ALA A 145 -18.31 3.27 3.22
C ALA A 145 -18.04 3.34 1.70
N GLU A 146 -17.76 4.53 1.17
CA GLU A 146 -17.45 4.72 -0.25
C GLU A 146 -16.16 3.97 -0.65
N VAL A 147 -15.11 4.04 0.15
CA VAL A 147 -13.87 3.30 -0.07
C VAL A 147 -14.14 1.78 -0.06
N LEU A 148 -14.97 1.29 0.86
CA LEU A 148 -15.37 -0.12 0.92
C LEU A 148 -16.14 -0.55 -0.33
N CYS A 149 -17.11 0.25 -0.76
CA CYS A 149 -17.89 -0.03 -1.97
C CYS A 149 -17.01 -0.02 -3.21
N ALA A 150 -16.10 0.94 -3.33
CA ALA A 150 -15.17 1.01 -4.46
C ALA A 150 -14.23 -0.21 -4.50
N HIS A 151 -13.75 -0.69 -3.35
CA HIS A 151 -12.97 -1.92 -3.29
C HIS A 151 -13.78 -3.15 -3.67
N HIS A 152 -15.00 -3.27 -3.15
CA HIS A 152 -15.91 -4.36 -3.49
C HIS A 152 -16.17 -4.42 -5.01
N ASP A 153 -16.50 -3.28 -5.61
CA ASP A 153 -16.78 -3.19 -7.04
C ASP A 153 -15.54 -3.48 -7.88
N ALA A 154 -14.36 -3.01 -7.45
CA ALA A 154 -13.10 -3.30 -8.14
C ALA A 154 -12.78 -4.80 -8.13
N MET A 155 -12.97 -5.49 -6.99
CA MET A 155 -12.76 -6.93 -6.89
C MET A 155 -13.75 -7.71 -7.79
N THR A 156 -15.01 -7.28 -7.82
CA THR A 156 -16.04 -7.86 -8.69
C THR A 156 -15.72 -7.66 -10.17
N GLU A 157 -15.31 -6.45 -10.56
CA GLU A 157 -14.99 -6.10 -11.95
C GLU A 157 -13.76 -6.88 -12.46
N VAL A 158 -12.80 -7.18 -11.60
CA VAL A 158 -11.64 -8.04 -11.93
C VAL A 158 -12.01 -9.51 -12.04
N GLY A 159 -13.24 -9.88 -11.68
CA GLY A 159 -13.76 -11.25 -11.79
C GLY A 159 -13.57 -12.11 -10.54
N ILE A 160 -13.31 -11.51 -9.38
CA ILE A 160 -13.29 -12.22 -8.09
C ILE A 160 -14.72 -12.30 -7.57
N GLY A 161 -15.37 -13.45 -7.82
CA GLY A 161 -16.81 -13.63 -7.53
C GLY A 161 -17.16 -13.79 -6.07
N GLU A 162 -16.33 -14.46 -5.28
CA GLU A 162 -16.57 -14.69 -3.84
C GLU A 162 -15.39 -14.20 -3.01
N PHE A 163 -15.63 -13.22 -2.16
CA PHE A 163 -14.65 -12.71 -1.20
C PHE A 163 -15.36 -12.19 0.06
N THR A 164 -14.61 -12.08 1.13
CA THR A 164 -15.08 -11.50 2.38
C THR A 164 -14.29 -10.23 2.68
N VAL A 165 -14.99 -9.15 2.96
CA VAL A 165 -14.40 -7.93 3.47
C VAL A 165 -14.39 -7.99 4.99
N ALA A 166 -13.20 -8.05 5.60
CA ALA A 166 -13.06 -7.98 7.03
C ALA A 166 -12.87 -6.51 7.46
N LEU A 167 -13.84 -5.99 8.20
CA LEU A 167 -13.82 -4.63 8.72
C LEU A 167 -13.46 -4.63 10.19
N ASN A 168 -12.56 -3.76 10.60
CA ASN A 168 -12.18 -3.59 11.99
C ASN A 168 -12.15 -2.11 12.38
N SER A 169 -12.48 -1.82 13.63
CA SER A 169 -12.40 -0.49 14.21
C SER A 169 -11.44 -0.49 15.40
N ARG A 170 -10.46 0.41 15.35
CA ARG A 170 -9.52 0.62 16.45
C ARG A 170 -10.23 1.01 17.75
N HIS A 171 -11.31 1.78 17.66
CA HIS A 171 -12.11 2.19 18.82
C HIS A 171 -12.82 1.01 19.48
N VAL A 172 -13.36 0.07 18.69
CA VAL A 172 -13.98 -1.14 19.21
C VAL A 172 -12.97 -2.00 19.96
N LEU A 173 -11.79 -2.20 19.40
CA LEU A 173 -10.73 -2.98 20.06
C LEU A 173 -10.20 -2.30 21.33
N ALA A 174 -10.00 -0.99 21.30
CA ALA A 174 -9.59 -0.24 22.48
C ALA A 174 -10.65 -0.33 23.59
N GLY A 175 -11.91 -0.15 23.27
CA GLY A 175 -13.02 -0.28 24.23
C GLY A 175 -13.17 -1.69 24.80
N LEU A 176 -12.92 -2.72 23.99
CA LEU A 176 -12.90 -4.10 24.49
C LEU A 176 -11.76 -4.32 25.50
N LEU A 177 -10.56 -3.86 25.21
CA LEU A 177 -9.43 -3.98 26.13
C LEU A 177 -9.66 -3.24 27.46
N GLU A 178 -10.24 -2.03 27.40
CA GLU A 178 -10.64 -1.29 28.58
C GLU A 178 -11.71 -2.03 29.40
N ALA A 179 -12.70 -2.62 28.74
CA ALA A 179 -13.74 -3.39 29.39
C ALA A 179 -13.22 -4.64 30.11
N PHE A 180 -12.12 -5.23 29.62
CA PHE A 180 -11.43 -6.34 30.29
C PHE A 180 -10.37 -5.90 31.32
N GLY A 181 -10.28 -4.60 31.61
CA GLY A 181 -9.34 -4.06 32.61
C GLY A 181 -7.88 -4.02 32.13
N GLU A 182 -7.62 -4.33 30.87
CA GLU A 182 -6.30 -4.20 30.28
C GLU A 182 -6.09 -2.77 29.78
N ARG A 183 -5.16 -2.04 30.38
CA ARG A 183 -4.68 -0.78 29.83
C ARG A 183 -3.92 -1.10 28.54
N VAL A 184 -4.42 -0.63 27.41
CA VAL A 184 -3.71 -0.70 26.13
C VAL A 184 -2.36 0.00 26.32
N PRO A 185 -1.24 -0.74 26.36
CA PRO A 185 0.06 -0.08 26.41
C PRO A 185 0.17 0.80 25.18
N ALA A 186 0.69 1.99 25.33
CA ALA A 186 0.95 2.93 24.23
C ALA A 186 2.10 2.40 23.35
N ARG A 187 2.01 1.16 22.89
CA ARG A 187 2.99 0.54 22.00
C ARG A 187 2.63 0.88 20.56
N PRO A 188 3.50 1.60 19.83
CA PRO A 188 3.22 2.04 18.46
C PRO A 188 2.82 0.91 17.50
N HIS A 189 3.38 -0.29 17.68
CA HIS A 189 3.12 -1.46 16.83
C HIS A 189 1.71 -2.06 17.00
N LEU A 190 1.07 -1.96 18.16
CA LEU A 190 -0.33 -2.36 18.33
C LEU A 190 -1.30 -1.42 17.59
N ARG A 191 -0.89 -0.16 17.35
CA ARG A 191 -1.69 0.79 16.58
C ARG A 191 -1.79 0.42 15.11
N HIS A 192 -0.80 -0.27 14.53
CA HIS A 192 -0.81 -0.71 13.13
C HIS A 192 -1.60 -2.01 12.92
N LEU A 193 -1.59 -2.95 13.88
CA LEU A 193 -2.38 -4.18 13.80
C LEU A 193 -3.90 -3.93 13.78
N LEU A 194 -4.35 -2.78 14.28
CA LEU A 194 -5.75 -2.42 14.44
C LEU A 194 -6.35 -1.65 13.26
N ALA A 195 -5.59 -1.38 12.21
CA ALA A 195 -5.98 -0.53 11.09
C ALA A 195 -6.02 -1.24 9.73
N CYS A 196 -6.07 -2.57 9.68
CA CYS A 196 -6.07 -3.28 8.41
C CYS A 196 -7.48 -3.65 7.98
N LEU A 197 -7.92 -3.08 6.87
CA LEU A 197 -8.92 -3.68 6.02
C LEU A 197 -8.24 -4.87 5.32
N ALA A 198 -8.55 -6.08 5.72
CA ALA A 198 -8.06 -7.26 5.04
C ALA A 198 -9.16 -7.82 4.13
N VAL A 199 -8.93 -7.80 2.83
CA VAL A 199 -9.73 -8.55 1.87
C VAL A 199 -9.15 -9.96 1.81
N VAL A 200 -9.86 -10.92 2.37
CA VAL A 200 -9.47 -12.34 2.34
C VAL A 200 -10.31 -13.05 1.28
N GLY A 201 -9.69 -13.33 0.14
CA GLY A 201 -10.28 -14.24 -0.85
C GLY A 201 -10.39 -15.65 -0.26
N ARG A 202 -11.55 -16.32 -0.41
CA ARG A 202 -11.66 -17.74 -0.14
C ARG A 202 -10.77 -18.50 -1.12
N GLN A 203 -9.65 -19.03 -0.65
CA GLN A 203 -8.95 -20.09 -1.37
C GLN A 203 -9.79 -21.37 -1.22
N ASP A 204 -10.25 -21.90 -2.34
CA ASP A 204 -10.88 -23.21 -2.43
C ASP A 204 -10.02 -24.26 -1.73
N ARG A 205 -10.48 -24.76 -0.58
CA ARG A 205 -9.99 -25.98 0.03
C ARG A 205 -10.67 -27.18 -0.64
N GLN A 206 -10.39 -27.35 -1.93
CA GLN A 206 -10.74 -28.58 -2.62
C GLN A 206 -9.61 -28.97 -3.58
N ARG A 207 -8.63 -29.67 -3.05
CA ARG A 207 -7.93 -30.79 -3.70
C ARG A 207 -7.29 -31.63 -2.61
N ARG A 208 -8.01 -32.63 -2.18
CA ARG A 208 -7.40 -33.88 -1.74
C ARG A 208 -7.09 -34.74 -2.95
#